data_bcfb8c039a2c5df86120e04f497b8961
#
_entry.id   bcfb8c039a2c5df86120e04f497b8961
#
_cell.length_a   1.000
_cell.length_b   1.000
_cell.length_c   1.000
_cell.angle_alpha   90.00
_cell.angle_beta   90.00
_cell.angle_gamma   90.00
#
_symmetry.space_group_name_H-M   'P 1'
#
loop_
_entity.id
_entity.type
_entity.pdbx_description
1 polymer ?
#
loop_
_entity_poly.entity_id
_entity_poly.type
_entity_poly.pdbx_seq_one_letter_code
_entity_poly.pdbx_strand_id
1 'polypeptide(L)'
;CSLFNSTADIEAVLPKQQRNSMYVAMIAIGEKELHPSKLAPYDGNSIDGIRLTFHKKEIETAIDWAKIIMEKGYRVFMQPVGTVFYSDIELLQLVEKMNQLKPYAFYIVDTLGSMYRNEVSHRFYLIDENMDPEIHLGFHGHNNMQLAFSNAQVLGKIQTKRTLILDSSVYGMGRGAGNLPTELITQYINKNISSRYDVTMVMDIYDEYIANIRKKYEWGYTMPYHIAANHVCHPNYAAYLINKQTLTMKDIEKIIQSISENDKVIFDKKRIKQLYSQYQSKKIDDSAAVGEISQMIRGRKVLLLAPGMSLL
;
A
#
# COMPACT_ATOMS: atom_id res chain seq x y z
N CYS A 1 -5.00 -0.62 -12.22
CA CYS A 1 -4.59 0.79 -12.28
C CYS A 1 -4.43 1.20 -13.73
N SER A 2 -4.98 2.34 -14.11
CA SER A 2 -4.75 2.97 -15.38
C SER A 2 -3.40 3.69 -15.35
N LEU A 3 -2.58 3.48 -16.37
CA LEU A 3 -1.31 4.19 -16.55
C LEU A 3 -1.50 5.15 -17.73
N PHE A 4 -1.17 6.41 -17.50
CA PHE A 4 -1.25 7.49 -18.48
C PHE A 4 0.14 8.07 -18.71
N ASN A 5 0.41 8.52 -19.93
CA ASN A 5 1.68 9.13 -20.29
C ASN A 5 1.63 10.67 -20.28
N SER A 6 0.43 11.23 -20.26
CA SER A 6 0.19 12.67 -20.26
C SER A 6 -1.11 13.05 -19.55
N THR A 7 -1.26 14.31 -19.22
CA THR A 7 -2.53 14.87 -18.70
C THR A 7 -3.63 14.88 -19.76
N ALA A 8 -3.28 14.98 -21.03
CA ALA A 8 -4.23 14.88 -22.14
C ALA A 8 -4.86 13.47 -22.25
N ASP A 9 -4.08 12.41 -21.99
CA ASP A 9 -4.62 11.04 -21.96
C ASP A 9 -5.65 10.88 -20.85
N ILE A 10 -5.45 11.57 -19.72
CA ILE A 10 -6.39 11.56 -18.59
C ILE A 10 -7.64 12.36 -18.95
N GLU A 11 -7.49 13.56 -19.53
CA GLU A 11 -8.60 14.39 -20.00
C GLU A 11 -9.54 13.63 -20.93
N ALA A 12 -8.99 12.83 -21.84
CA ALA A 12 -9.76 12.05 -22.81
C ALA A 12 -10.72 11.03 -22.18
N VAL A 13 -10.44 10.59 -20.93
CA VAL A 13 -11.26 9.60 -20.21
C VAL A 13 -12.07 10.20 -19.06
N LEU A 14 -11.86 11.47 -18.73
CA LEU A 14 -12.62 12.15 -17.69
C LEU A 14 -14.02 12.53 -18.17
N PRO A 15 -15.03 12.52 -17.27
CA PRO A 15 -16.37 13.02 -17.61
C PRO A 15 -16.33 14.48 -18.04
N LYS A 16 -17.02 14.82 -19.13
CA LYS A 16 -17.11 16.21 -19.65
C LYS A 16 -18.09 17.11 -18.89
N GLN A 17 -18.73 16.58 -17.85
CA GLN A 17 -19.68 17.33 -17.03
C GLN A 17 -18.97 18.23 -16.01
N GLN A 18 -19.67 19.25 -15.51
CA GLN A 18 -19.18 20.13 -14.45
C GLN A 18 -18.74 19.32 -13.22
N ARG A 19 -17.51 19.53 -12.79
CA ARG A 19 -16.90 18.74 -11.73
C ARG A 19 -17.15 19.39 -10.36
N ASN A 20 -17.74 18.62 -9.46
CA ASN A 20 -17.85 18.99 -8.05
C ASN A 20 -16.73 18.36 -7.19
N SER A 21 -15.80 17.66 -7.84
CA SER A 21 -14.73 16.89 -7.19
C SER A 21 -13.38 17.20 -7.82
N MET A 22 -12.33 17.11 -7.02
CA MET A 22 -10.95 17.24 -7.46
C MET A 22 -10.46 15.91 -8.02
N TYR A 23 -9.91 15.91 -9.23
CA TYR A 23 -9.25 14.75 -9.81
C TYR A 23 -7.75 14.81 -9.55
N VAL A 24 -7.17 13.70 -9.12
CA VAL A 24 -5.73 13.62 -8.83
C VAL A 24 -5.12 12.40 -9.48
N ALA A 25 -3.89 12.54 -9.97
CA ALA A 25 -3.08 11.43 -10.45
C ALA A 25 -1.90 11.17 -9.51
N MET A 26 -1.30 10.00 -9.57
CA MET A 26 -0.15 9.64 -8.73
C MET A 26 1.13 9.56 -9.56
N ILE A 27 2.19 10.13 -9.02
CA ILE A 27 3.57 9.92 -9.46
C ILE A 27 4.31 9.23 -8.32
N ALA A 28 4.96 8.09 -8.61
CA ALA A 28 5.75 7.34 -7.65
C ALA A 28 7.23 7.45 -8.01
N ILE A 29 8.00 8.17 -7.20
CA ILE A 29 9.44 8.35 -7.42
C ILE A 29 10.14 7.00 -7.27
N GLY A 30 11.09 6.72 -8.18
CA GLY A 30 11.86 5.47 -8.20
C GLY A 30 11.12 4.25 -8.75
N GLU A 31 9.85 4.42 -9.18
CA GLU A 31 9.07 3.37 -9.86
C GLU A 31 8.85 3.75 -11.35
N LYS A 32 7.62 3.58 -11.86
CA LYS A 32 7.23 4.05 -13.19
C LYS A 32 6.90 5.54 -13.13
N GLU A 33 7.92 6.34 -13.17
CA GLU A 33 7.81 7.78 -12.97
C GLU A 33 7.71 8.56 -14.26
N LEU A 34 6.91 9.63 -14.22
CA LEU A 34 6.94 10.70 -15.18
C LEU A 34 7.63 11.89 -14.55
N HIS A 35 8.78 12.32 -15.09
CA HIS A 35 9.47 13.50 -14.56
C HIS A 35 8.57 14.74 -14.67
N PRO A 36 8.40 15.55 -13.60
CA PRO A 36 7.44 16.66 -13.57
C PRO A 36 7.63 17.72 -14.66
N SER A 37 8.84 17.86 -15.19
CA SER A 37 9.09 18.76 -16.34
C SER A 37 8.23 18.45 -17.56
N LYS A 38 7.80 17.18 -17.73
CA LYS A 38 6.97 16.72 -18.82
C LYS A 38 5.46 16.95 -18.62
N LEU A 39 5.04 17.35 -17.41
CA LEU A 39 3.65 17.75 -17.17
C LEU A 39 3.34 19.03 -17.95
N ALA A 40 2.20 19.08 -18.63
CA ALA A 40 1.67 20.33 -19.15
C ALA A 40 1.35 21.30 -17.99
N PRO A 41 1.34 22.61 -18.19
CA PRO A 41 0.78 23.54 -17.22
C PRO A 41 -0.68 23.21 -16.92
N TYR A 42 -1.12 23.48 -15.69
CA TYR A 42 -2.51 23.30 -15.29
C TYR A 42 -3.44 24.22 -16.10
N ASP A 43 -4.46 23.66 -16.71
CA ASP A 43 -5.45 24.36 -17.55
C ASP A 43 -6.90 24.15 -17.08
N GLY A 44 -7.11 23.36 -16.01
CA GLY A 44 -8.44 23.05 -15.48
C GLY A 44 -9.20 21.94 -16.23
N ASN A 45 -8.67 21.40 -17.32
CA ASN A 45 -9.37 20.42 -18.15
C ASN A 45 -9.12 18.97 -17.75
N SER A 46 -7.99 18.69 -17.12
CA SER A 46 -7.57 17.34 -16.72
C SER A 46 -7.60 17.18 -15.19
N ILE A 47 -6.46 16.86 -14.58
CA ILE A 47 -6.32 16.67 -13.14
C ILE A 47 -6.07 17.99 -12.43
N ASP A 48 -6.48 18.07 -11.17
CA ASP A 48 -6.29 19.26 -10.32
C ASP A 48 -5.04 19.14 -9.44
N GLY A 49 -4.52 17.92 -9.27
CA GLY A 49 -3.36 17.73 -8.40
C GLY A 49 -2.62 16.41 -8.65
N ILE A 50 -1.46 16.33 -8.03
CA ILE A 50 -0.56 15.19 -8.07
C ILE A 50 -0.33 14.64 -6.67
N ARG A 51 -0.57 13.34 -6.49
CA ARG A 51 -0.15 12.57 -5.32
C ARG A 51 1.29 12.11 -5.58
N LEU A 52 2.24 12.69 -4.88
CA LEU A 52 3.65 12.40 -5.03
C LEU A 52 4.08 11.43 -3.93
N THR A 53 4.33 10.17 -4.30
CA THR A 53 4.81 9.13 -3.37
C THR A 53 6.32 9.01 -3.47
N PHE A 54 6.98 8.87 -2.33
CA PHE A 54 8.44 8.83 -2.24
C PHE A 54 8.90 8.05 -1.01
N HIS A 55 10.03 7.37 -1.12
CA HIS A 55 10.69 6.76 0.03
C HIS A 55 11.57 7.77 0.77
N LYS A 56 11.95 7.43 2.01
CA LYS A 56 12.77 8.28 2.89
C LYS A 56 14.06 8.78 2.22
N LYS A 57 14.72 7.98 1.39
CA LYS A 57 15.92 8.36 0.64
C LYS A 57 15.67 9.35 -0.50
N GLU A 58 14.42 9.57 -0.86
CA GLU A 58 13.99 10.39 -2.00
C GLU A 58 13.38 11.73 -1.57
N ILE A 59 13.45 12.10 -0.28
CA ILE A 59 12.80 13.29 0.28
C ILE A 59 13.20 14.57 -0.49
N GLU A 60 14.49 14.78 -0.75
CA GLU A 60 14.95 15.99 -1.44
C GLU A 60 14.46 16.03 -2.89
N THR A 61 14.54 14.91 -3.59
CA THR A 61 13.97 14.79 -4.95
C THR A 61 12.46 15.05 -4.95
N ALA A 62 11.74 14.56 -3.95
CA ALA A 62 10.30 14.78 -3.83
C ALA A 62 9.97 16.26 -3.60
N ILE A 63 10.76 16.96 -2.81
CA ILE A 63 10.60 18.40 -2.58
C ILE A 63 10.83 19.19 -3.87
N ASP A 64 11.90 18.88 -4.60
CA ASP A 64 12.20 19.56 -5.87
C ASP A 64 11.13 19.28 -6.94
N TRP A 65 10.63 18.04 -7.01
CA TRP A 65 9.54 17.71 -7.92
C TRP A 65 8.24 18.39 -7.50
N ALA A 66 7.94 18.47 -6.21
CA ALA A 66 6.77 19.17 -5.70
C ALA A 66 6.78 20.65 -6.10
N LYS A 67 7.93 21.33 -6.00
CA LYS A 67 8.07 22.73 -6.45
C LYS A 67 7.74 22.88 -7.94
N ILE A 68 8.31 22.02 -8.80
CA ILE A 68 8.02 22.03 -10.26
C ILE A 68 6.51 21.82 -10.53
N ILE A 69 5.89 20.88 -9.81
CA ILE A 69 4.47 20.57 -9.97
C ILE A 69 3.60 21.76 -9.51
N MET A 70 3.95 22.38 -8.39
CA MET A 70 3.25 23.57 -7.86
C MET A 70 3.42 24.77 -8.77
N GLU A 71 4.62 25.03 -9.32
CA GLU A 71 4.89 26.10 -10.31
C GLU A 71 4.05 25.94 -11.58
N LYS A 72 3.68 24.70 -11.94
CA LYS A 72 2.77 24.41 -13.05
C LYS A 72 1.28 24.59 -12.71
N GLY A 73 0.96 24.96 -11.46
CA GLY A 73 -0.40 25.24 -10.98
C GLY A 73 -1.14 24.05 -10.37
N TYR A 74 -0.54 22.88 -10.24
CA TYR A 74 -1.17 21.71 -9.64
C TYR A 74 -1.07 21.73 -8.11
N ARG A 75 -2.08 21.19 -7.43
CA ARG A 75 -2.02 20.85 -6.02
C ARG A 75 -1.14 19.63 -5.80
N VAL A 76 -0.30 19.67 -4.73
CA VAL A 76 0.59 18.55 -4.42
C VAL A 76 0.20 17.88 -3.11
N PHE A 77 0.10 16.56 -3.13
CA PHE A 77 -0.20 15.70 -1.98
C PHE A 77 1.06 14.89 -1.69
N MET A 78 1.79 15.24 -0.64
CA MET A 78 3.06 14.60 -0.27
C MET A 78 2.81 13.33 0.51
N GLN A 79 3.24 12.18 -0.01
CA GLN A 79 2.95 10.85 0.53
C GLN A 79 4.23 10.06 0.81
N PRO A 80 4.82 10.20 2.01
CA PRO A 80 6.01 9.44 2.40
C PRO A 80 5.66 7.95 2.56
N VAL A 81 6.25 7.10 1.73
CA VAL A 81 6.07 5.65 1.79
C VAL A 81 6.67 5.11 3.09
N GLY A 82 5.90 4.30 3.82
CA GLY A 82 6.37 3.66 5.04
C GLY A 82 6.59 4.63 6.20
N THR A 83 5.59 5.45 6.54
CA THR A 83 5.66 6.37 7.68
C THR A 83 6.03 5.67 8.99
N VAL A 84 5.77 4.35 9.11
CA VAL A 84 6.17 3.52 10.26
C VAL A 84 7.68 3.49 10.51
N PHE A 85 8.50 3.70 9.47
CA PHE A 85 9.96 3.69 9.57
C PHE A 85 10.60 5.04 9.95
N TYR A 86 9.79 6.08 10.13
CA TYR A 86 10.28 7.36 10.61
C TYR A 86 10.26 7.39 12.13
N SER A 87 11.39 7.72 12.75
CA SER A 87 11.41 8.15 14.15
C SER A 87 10.69 9.49 14.29
N ASP A 88 10.31 9.84 15.51
CA ASP A 88 9.64 11.13 15.78
C ASP A 88 10.49 12.32 15.31
N ILE A 89 11.80 12.27 15.55
CA ILE A 89 12.73 13.33 15.11
C ILE A 89 12.74 13.46 13.58
N GLU A 90 12.82 12.35 12.86
CA GLU A 90 12.83 12.34 11.40
C GLU A 90 11.49 12.81 10.82
N LEU A 91 10.38 12.44 11.47
CA LEU A 91 9.05 12.89 11.07
C LEU A 91 8.90 14.40 11.29
N LEU A 92 9.37 14.93 12.42
CA LEU A 92 9.38 16.39 12.68
C LEU A 92 10.27 17.14 11.68
N GLN A 93 11.45 16.61 11.34
CA GLN A 93 12.29 17.20 10.30
C GLN A 93 11.61 17.23 8.93
N LEU A 94 10.83 16.18 8.62
CA LEU A 94 10.04 16.16 7.38
C LEU A 94 8.89 17.16 7.45
N VAL A 95 8.21 17.30 8.58
CA VAL A 95 7.15 18.31 8.81
C VAL A 95 7.69 19.71 8.62
N GLU A 96 8.89 20.02 9.14
CA GLU A 96 9.54 21.32 8.93
C GLU A 96 9.76 21.62 7.44
N LYS A 97 10.19 20.61 6.67
CA LYS A 97 10.30 20.74 5.20
C LYS A 97 8.94 20.97 4.53
N MET A 98 7.88 20.35 5.04
CA MET A 98 6.52 20.59 4.54
C MET A 98 6.03 22.00 4.86
N ASN A 99 6.35 22.53 6.04
CA ASN A 99 6.05 23.90 6.41
C ASN A 99 6.70 24.94 5.48
N GLN A 100 7.93 24.65 5.02
CA GLN A 100 8.63 25.49 4.04
C GLN A 100 8.07 25.32 2.62
N LEU A 101 7.72 24.10 2.22
CA LEU A 101 7.20 23.77 0.89
C LEU A 101 5.75 24.22 0.70
N LYS A 102 4.91 24.15 1.75
CA LYS A 102 3.46 24.42 1.75
C LYS A 102 2.68 23.64 0.69
N PRO A 103 2.76 22.31 0.67
CA PRO A 103 1.98 21.49 -0.24
C PRO A 103 0.49 21.58 0.14
N TYR A 104 -0.40 21.16 -0.75
CA TYR A 104 -1.83 21.08 -0.46
C TYR A 104 -2.15 20.12 0.70
N ALA A 105 -1.48 18.96 0.74
CA ALA A 105 -1.65 17.98 1.81
C ALA A 105 -0.36 17.21 2.09
N PHE A 106 -0.22 16.77 3.34
CA PHE A 106 0.79 15.81 3.79
C PHE A 106 0.12 14.59 4.40
N TYR A 107 0.70 13.40 4.27
CA TYR A 107 0.03 12.14 4.60
C TYR A 107 0.78 11.32 5.64
N ILE A 108 0.01 10.64 6.49
CA ILE A 108 0.43 9.44 7.20
C ILE A 108 0.13 8.24 6.28
N VAL A 109 1.16 7.49 5.88
CA VAL A 109 1.01 6.38 4.95
C VAL A 109 1.37 5.07 5.63
N ASP A 110 0.37 4.28 5.99
CA ASP A 110 0.54 2.92 6.50
C ASP A 110 0.69 1.94 5.32
N THR A 111 1.83 2.03 4.65
CA THR A 111 2.16 1.24 3.45
C THR A 111 2.10 -0.27 3.71
N LEU A 112 2.43 -0.70 4.90
CA LEU A 112 2.51 -2.11 5.26
C LEU A 112 1.21 -2.63 5.89
N GLY A 113 0.26 -1.74 6.20
CA GLY A 113 -0.94 -2.08 6.95
C GLY A 113 -0.62 -2.65 8.33
N SER A 114 0.44 -2.15 8.96
CA SER A 114 1.02 -2.66 10.21
C SER A 114 0.80 -1.77 11.41
N MET A 115 0.35 -0.52 11.21
CA MET A 115 0.18 0.44 12.30
C MET A 115 -1.04 0.12 13.14
N TYR A 116 -0.85 0.08 14.44
CA TYR A 116 -1.93 0.04 15.42
C TYR A 116 -2.49 1.45 15.67
N ARG A 117 -3.66 1.49 16.29
CA ARG A 117 -4.42 2.72 16.58
C ARG A 117 -3.62 3.78 17.32
N ASN A 118 -2.86 3.37 18.35
CA ASN A 118 -2.03 4.27 19.14
C ASN A 118 -0.87 4.87 18.31
N GLU A 119 -0.29 4.09 17.39
CA GLU A 119 0.80 4.56 16.54
C GLU A 119 0.32 5.57 15.51
N VAL A 120 -0.87 5.35 14.94
CA VAL A 120 -1.50 6.31 14.02
C VAL A 120 -1.87 7.60 14.77
N SER A 121 -2.46 7.50 15.97
CA SER A 121 -2.80 8.67 16.80
C SER A 121 -1.57 9.45 17.21
N HIS A 122 -0.50 8.78 17.62
CA HIS A 122 0.76 9.42 18.00
C HIS A 122 1.32 10.26 16.85
N ARG A 123 1.45 9.66 15.66
CA ARG A 123 1.94 10.37 14.46
C ARG A 123 1.02 11.51 14.06
N PHE A 124 -0.28 11.31 14.19
CA PHE A 124 -1.24 12.35 13.91
C PHE A 124 -0.99 13.60 14.78
N TYR A 125 -0.94 13.44 16.10
CA TYR A 125 -0.72 14.57 17.01
C TYR A 125 0.66 15.19 16.80
N LEU A 126 1.69 14.37 16.59
CA LEU A 126 3.04 14.87 16.32
C LEU A 126 3.08 15.77 15.09
N ILE A 127 2.35 15.41 14.02
CA ILE A 127 2.26 16.22 12.81
C ILE A 127 1.34 17.40 13.02
N ASP A 128 0.15 17.21 13.58
CA ASP A 128 -0.89 18.25 13.69
C ASP A 128 -0.42 19.44 14.53
N GLU A 129 0.32 19.18 15.61
CA GLU A 129 0.85 20.23 16.51
C GLU A 129 2.03 21.01 15.93
N ASN A 130 2.74 20.45 14.92
CA ASN A 130 3.97 21.04 14.39
C ASN A 130 3.87 21.48 12.92
N MET A 131 2.81 21.13 12.21
CA MET A 131 2.63 21.44 10.81
C MET A 131 1.79 22.73 10.63
N ASP A 132 2.11 23.53 9.61
CA ASP A 132 1.34 24.71 9.21
C ASP A 132 -0.16 24.34 9.07
N PRO A 133 -1.09 25.08 9.74
CA PRO A 133 -2.51 24.74 9.77
C PRO A 133 -3.19 24.77 8.39
N GLU A 134 -2.61 25.44 7.40
CA GLU A 134 -3.15 25.46 6.03
C GLU A 134 -2.87 24.17 5.24
N ILE A 135 -1.89 23.35 5.66
CA ILE A 135 -1.60 22.07 5.03
C ILE A 135 -2.59 21.02 5.52
N HIS A 136 -3.34 20.41 4.63
CA HIS A 136 -4.28 19.34 4.97
C HIS A 136 -3.53 18.08 5.40
N LEU A 137 -4.11 17.31 6.32
CA LEU A 137 -3.52 16.04 6.77
C LEU A 137 -4.30 14.86 6.22
N GLY A 138 -3.60 13.98 5.51
CA GLY A 138 -4.16 12.78 4.91
C GLY A 138 -3.77 11.50 5.65
N PHE A 139 -4.59 10.48 5.50
CA PHE A 139 -4.30 9.12 5.91
C PHE A 139 -4.52 8.14 4.76
N HIS A 140 -3.50 7.35 4.44
CA HIS A 140 -3.56 6.24 3.51
C HIS A 140 -3.19 4.96 4.24
N GLY A 141 -4.14 4.04 4.38
CA GLY A 141 -3.94 2.79 5.13
C GLY A 141 -4.22 1.56 4.30
N HIS A 142 -3.24 0.65 4.24
CA HIS A 142 -3.44 -0.72 3.74
C HIS A 142 -4.06 -1.60 4.82
N ASN A 143 -4.71 -2.70 4.40
CA ASN A 143 -5.58 -3.49 5.26
C ASN A 143 -4.99 -4.86 5.66
N ASN A 144 -3.66 -4.98 5.70
CA ASN A 144 -2.96 -6.23 5.94
C ASN A 144 -3.28 -6.87 7.31
N MET A 145 -3.49 -6.04 8.33
CA MET A 145 -3.94 -6.46 9.66
C MET A 145 -5.42 -6.16 9.92
N GLN A 146 -6.19 -5.80 8.88
CA GLN A 146 -7.59 -5.38 8.95
C GLN A 146 -7.83 -4.15 9.85
N LEU A 147 -6.81 -3.31 10.04
CA LEU A 147 -6.85 -2.14 10.92
C LEU A 147 -7.15 -0.82 10.18
N ALA A 148 -7.14 -0.79 8.85
CA ALA A 148 -7.34 0.45 8.09
C ALA A 148 -8.63 1.18 8.47
N PHE A 149 -9.74 0.46 8.62
CA PHE A 149 -11.02 1.04 9.04
C PHE A 149 -10.98 1.53 10.50
N SER A 150 -10.42 0.73 11.41
CA SER A 150 -10.27 1.11 12.82
C SER A 150 -9.40 2.36 12.99
N ASN A 151 -8.30 2.46 12.24
CA ASN A 151 -7.40 3.60 12.24
C ASN A 151 -8.08 4.86 11.67
N ALA A 152 -8.80 4.74 10.56
CA ALA A 152 -9.57 5.84 9.98
C ALA A 152 -10.67 6.35 10.93
N GLN A 153 -11.34 5.46 11.69
CA GLN A 153 -12.31 5.86 12.70
C GLN A 153 -11.70 6.69 13.83
N VAL A 154 -10.49 6.34 14.26
CA VAL A 154 -9.78 7.11 15.29
C VAL A 154 -9.50 8.52 14.79
N LEU A 155 -8.94 8.65 13.59
CA LEU A 155 -8.64 9.95 12.99
C LEU A 155 -9.91 10.79 12.82
N GLY A 156 -11.01 10.19 12.38
CA GLY A 156 -12.29 10.88 12.23
C GLY A 156 -12.91 11.40 13.55
N LYS A 157 -12.43 10.94 14.71
CA LYS A 157 -12.85 11.40 16.05
C LYS A 157 -11.95 12.45 16.65
N ILE A 158 -10.75 12.63 16.12
CA ILE A 158 -9.80 13.60 16.66
C ILE A 158 -10.32 15.01 16.40
N GLN A 159 -10.32 15.83 17.44
CA GLN A 159 -10.66 17.25 17.34
C GLN A 159 -9.47 18.01 16.77
N THR A 160 -9.59 18.45 15.55
CA THR A 160 -8.60 19.30 14.87
C THR A 160 -9.31 20.38 14.06
N LYS A 161 -8.66 21.52 13.86
CA LYS A 161 -9.12 22.58 12.95
C LYS A 161 -8.75 22.29 11.50
N ARG A 162 -7.91 21.31 11.28
CA ARG A 162 -7.37 20.94 9.98
C ARG A 162 -8.35 20.09 9.18
N THR A 163 -8.37 20.28 7.88
CA THR A 163 -9.07 19.36 6.98
C THR A 163 -8.36 18.00 6.97
N LEU A 164 -9.12 16.93 7.23
CA LEU A 164 -8.66 15.56 7.16
C LEU A 164 -9.07 14.92 5.83
N ILE A 165 -8.14 14.20 5.21
CA ILE A 165 -8.35 13.44 3.99
C ILE A 165 -8.16 11.95 4.32
N LEU A 166 -9.18 11.13 4.05
CA LEU A 166 -9.10 9.67 4.26
C LEU A 166 -9.14 8.97 2.90
N ASP A 167 -8.05 8.33 2.52
CA ASP A 167 -7.98 7.56 1.29
C ASP A 167 -8.72 6.24 1.45
N SER A 168 -9.59 5.95 0.50
CA SER A 168 -10.34 4.69 0.48
C SER A 168 -10.58 4.21 -0.96
N SER A 169 -10.99 2.97 -1.12
CA SER A 169 -11.41 2.40 -2.40
C SER A 169 -12.64 1.53 -2.20
N VAL A 170 -13.48 1.45 -3.22
CA VAL A 170 -14.69 0.61 -3.17
C VAL A 170 -14.28 -0.84 -2.94
N TYR A 171 -14.91 -1.48 -1.96
CA TYR A 171 -14.61 -2.85 -1.52
C TYR A 171 -13.14 -3.06 -1.13
N GLY A 172 -12.46 -1.99 -0.69
CA GLY A 172 -11.05 -2.03 -0.33
C GLY A 172 -10.12 -2.42 -1.49
N MET A 173 -10.51 -2.20 -2.75
CA MET A 173 -9.71 -2.59 -3.90
C MET A 173 -8.29 -2.04 -3.82
N GLY A 174 -7.30 -2.93 -3.95
CA GLY A 174 -5.88 -2.56 -3.88
C GLY A 174 -4.95 -3.76 -3.98
N ARG A 175 -3.65 -3.52 -3.99
CA ARG A 175 -2.65 -4.60 -3.98
C ARG A 175 -2.67 -5.35 -2.65
N GLY A 176 -2.40 -6.65 -2.68
CA GLY A 176 -2.26 -7.47 -1.48
C GLY A 176 -3.55 -7.54 -0.67
N ALA A 177 -3.50 -7.10 0.56
CA ALA A 177 -4.66 -7.09 1.46
C ALA A 177 -5.66 -5.97 1.16
N GLY A 178 -5.38 -5.10 0.19
CA GLY A 178 -6.23 -3.98 -0.18
C GLY A 178 -6.07 -2.75 0.71
N ASN A 179 -7.02 -1.84 0.60
CA ASN A 179 -7.05 -0.52 1.23
C ASN A 179 -8.23 -0.41 2.21
N LEU A 180 -8.40 0.76 2.80
CA LEU A 180 -9.60 1.14 3.54
C LEU A 180 -10.84 1.04 2.62
N PRO A 181 -11.88 0.25 2.98
CA PRO A 181 -13.10 0.16 2.17
C PRO A 181 -13.94 1.45 2.25
N THR A 182 -14.33 1.98 1.09
CA THR A 182 -15.10 3.24 0.98
C THR A 182 -16.46 3.11 1.63
N GLU A 183 -17.18 2.02 1.40
CA GLU A 183 -18.50 1.76 1.97
C GLU A 183 -18.48 1.78 3.50
N LEU A 184 -17.42 1.28 4.13
CA LEU A 184 -17.32 1.26 5.58
C LEU A 184 -17.05 2.65 6.15
N ILE A 185 -16.12 3.39 5.56
CA ILE A 185 -15.75 4.71 6.10
C ILE A 185 -16.82 5.76 5.82
N THR A 186 -17.47 5.75 4.66
CA THR A 186 -18.54 6.70 4.33
C THR A 186 -19.78 6.46 5.22
N GLN A 187 -20.15 5.19 5.45
CA GLN A 187 -21.21 4.84 6.39
C GLN A 187 -20.90 5.32 7.81
N TYR A 188 -19.65 5.11 8.26
CA TYR A 188 -19.21 5.55 9.58
C TYR A 188 -19.30 7.08 9.71
N ILE A 189 -18.81 7.83 8.72
CA ILE A 189 -18.86 9.30 8.72
C ILE A 189 -20.29 9.78 8.75
N ASN A 190 -21.17 9.22 7.92
CA ASN A 190 -22.58 9.58 7.89
C ASN A 190 -23.28 9.39 9.26
N LYS A 191 -22.95 8.30 9.95
CA LYS A 191 -23.57 7.97 11.23
C LYS A 191 -23.01 8.76 12.43
N ASN A 192 -21.70 9.07 12.41
CA ASN A 192 -21.00 9.51 13.62
C ASN A 192 -20.43 10.93 13.53
N ILE A 193 -20.32 11.51 12.32
CA ILE A 193 -19.71 12.82 12.12
C ILE A 193 -20.69 13.77 11.42
N SER A 194 -21.02 13.51 10.17
CA SER A 194 -22.02 14.29 9.42
C SER A 194 -22.53 13.49 8.21
N SER A 195 -23.85 13.48 8.01
CA SER A 195 -24.49 12.80 6.88
C SER A 195 -24.26 13.61 5.59
N ARG A 196 -23.38 13.12 4.71
CA ARG A 196 -23.01 13.81 3.46
C ARG A 196 -22.65 12.90 2.28
N TYR A 197 -22.55 11.58 2.49
CA TYR A 197 -22.21 10.63 1.44
C TYR A 197 -23.42 9.77 1.08
N ASP A 198 -23.65 9.58 -0.21
CA ASP A 198 -24.62 8.60 -0.70
C ASP A 198 -23.90 7.24 -0.82
N VAL A 199 -24.18 6.35 0.13
CA VAL A 199 -23.57 5.01 0.17
C VAL A 199 -24.17 4.10 -0.90
N THR A 200 -25.37 4.40 -1.42
CA THR A 200 -25.99 3.58 -2.48
C THR A 200 -25.20 3.68 -3.78
N MET A 201 -24.65 4.86 -4.09
CA MET A 201 -23.75 5.04 -5.24
C MET A 201 -22.49 4.17 -5.16
N VAL A 202 -22.01 3.88 -3.94
CA VAL A 202 -20.86 2.99 -3.75
C VAL A 202 -21.22 1.54 -4.07
N MET A 203 -22.46 1.14 -3.75
CA MET A 203 -22.99 -0.18 -4.09
C MET A 203 -23.17 -0.34 -5.60
N ASP A 204 -23.70 0.68 -6.28
CA ASP A 204 -23.82 0.68 -7.74
C ASP A 204 -22.45 0.52 -8.44
N ILE A 205 -21.43 1.24 -7.97
CA ILE A 205 -20.06 1.09 -8.48
C ILE A 205 -19.52 -0.32 -8.23
N TYR A 206 -19.83 -0.90 -7.08
CA TYR A 206 -19.45 -2.29 -6.79
C TYR A 206 -20.06 -3.26 -7.78
N ASP A 207 -21.36 -3.19 -8.00
CA ASP A 207 -22.09 -4.12 -8.89
C ASP A 207 -21.66 -3.95 -10.36
N GLU A 208 -21.51 -2.71 -10.81
CA GLU A 208 -21.20 -2.41 -12.21
C GLU A 208 -19.74 -2.74 -12.58
N TYR A 209 -18.79 -2.45 -11.68
CA TYR A 209 -17.36 -2.53 -11.99
C TYR A 209 -16.58 -3.50 -11.11
N ILE A 210 -16.69 -3.35 -9.77
CA ILE A 210 -15.76 -3.98 -8.85
C ILE A 210 -15.98 -5.48 -8.75
N ALA A 211 -17.22 -5.95 -8.76
CA ALA A 211 -17.55 -7.37 -8.72
C ALA A 211 -16.90 -8.17 -9.87
N ASN A 212 -16.87 -7.57 -11.08
CA ASN A 212 -16.25 -8.18 -12.24
C ASN A 212 -14.71 -8.15 -12.18
N ILE A 213 -14.13 -7.07 -11.64
CA ILE A 213 -12.68 -6.99 -11.39
C ILE A 213 -12.29 -8.03 -10.34
N ARG A 214 -13.07 -8.19 -9.26
CA ARG A 214 -12.83 -9.14 -8.18
C ARG A 214 -12.77 -10.60 -8.66
N LYS A 215 -13.57 -10.96 -9.65
CA LYS A 215 -13.52 -12.31 -10.27
C LYS A 215 -12.18 -12.62 -10.95
N LYS A 216 -11.48 -11.60 -11.41
CA LYS A 216 -10.20 -11.73 -12.15
C LYS A 216 -8.98 -11.50 -11.26
N TYR A 217 -9.10 -10.64 -10.26
CA TYR A 217 -8.01 -10.20 -9.40
C TYR A 217 -8.43 -10.30 -7.94
N GLU A 218 -7.70 -11.06 -7.17
CA GLU A 218 -7.96 -11.22 -5.75
C GLU A 218 -7.20 -10.19 -4.93
N TRP A 219 -7.88 -9.61 -3.94
CA TRP A 219 -7.29 -8.83 -2.86
C TRP A 219 -8.06 -9.09 -1.58
N GLY A 220 -7.46 -8.75 -0.46
CA GLY A 220 -8.05 -8.92 0.85
C GLY A 220 -7.10 -9.60 1.83
N TYR A 221 -7.58 -9.78 3.04
CA TYR A 221 -6.82 -10.41 4.10
C TYR A 221 -6.42 -11.84 3.74
N THR A 222 -5.14 -12.15 3.98
CA THR A 222 -4.61 -13.52 3.96
C THR A 222 -3.57 -13.69 5.06
N MET A 223 -3.39 -14.91 5.55
CA MET A 223 -2.39 -15.19 6.60
C MET A 223 -0.97 -14.74 6.21
N PRO A 224 -0.48 -14.92 4.98
CA PRO A 224 0.85 -14.42 4.60
C PRO A 224 0.99 -12.90 4.63
N TYR A 225 -0.05 -12.14 4.27
CA TYR A 225 -0.03 -10.68 4.36
C TYR A 225 -0.04 -10.22 5.82
N HIS A 226 -0.78 -10.93 6.69
CA HIS A 226 -0.73 -10.69 8.13
C HIS A 226 0.69 -10.95 8.67
N ILE A 227 1.32 -12.06 8.30
CA ILE A 227 2.70 -12.38 8.71
C ILE A 227 3.65 -11.27 8.28
N ALA A 228 3.58 -10.82 7.02
CA ALA A 228 4.43 -9.73 6.54
C ALA A 228 4.22 -8.45 7.35
N ALA A 229 2.98 -8.05 7.60
CA ALA A 229 2.66 -6.85 8.37
C ALA A 229 3.11 -6.95 9.83
N ASN A 230 2.92 -8.10 10.48
CA ASN A 230 3.36 -8.35 11.85
C ASN A 230 4.87 -8.24 12.02
N HIS A 231 5.64 -8.55 10.98
CA HIS A 231 7.09 -8.38 10.93
C HIS A 231 7.54 -7.06 10.28
N VAL A 232 6.62 -6.13 10.09
CA VAL A 232 6.86 -4.80 9.47
C VAL A 232 7.63 -4.95 8.14
N CYS A 233 7.18 -5.89 7.30
CA CYS A 233 7.84 -6.30 6.07
C CYS A 233 6.98 -6.03 4.83
N HIS A 234 7.63 -5.64 3.73
CA HIS A 234 6.94 -5.33 2.48
C HIS A 234 6.10 -6.53 1.99
N PRO A 235 4.79 -6.35 1.69
CA PRO A 235 3.86 -7.44 1.40
C PRO A 235 4.23 -8.27 0.17
N ASN A 236 5.01 -7.75 -0.77
CA ASN A 236 5.47 -8.50 -1.93
C ASN A 236 6.40 -9.68 -1.58
N TYR A 237 7.05 -9.65 -0.41
CA TYR A 237 7.78 -10.83 0.09
C TYR A 237 6.84 -11.98 0.37
N ALA A 238 5.72 -11.71 1.07
CA ALA A 238 4.68 -12.70 1.29
C ALA A 238 4.06 -13.18 -0.02
N ALA A 239 3.70 -12.26 -0.93
CA ALA A 239 3.15 -12.60 -2.24
C ALA A 239 4.09 -13.51 -3.05
N TYR A 240 5.40 -13.24 -3.02
CA TYR A 240 6.38 -14.11 -3.67
C TYR A 240 6.40 -15.53 -3.10
N LEU A 241 6.35 -15.65 -1.77
CA LEU A 241 6.40 -16.95 -1.09
C LEU A 241 5.11 -17.76 -1.27
N ILE A 242 3.93 -17.11 -1.22
CA ILE A 242 2.64 -17.74 -1.50
C ILE A 242 2.65 -18.41 -2.88
N ASN A 243 3.11 -17.70 -3.89
CA ASN A 243 3.13 -18.18 -5.28
C ASN A 243 4.05 -19.39 -5.50
N LYS A 244 4.86 -19.78 -4.51
CA LYS A 244 5.67 -21.00 -4.56
C LYS A 244 4.87 -22.27 -4.32
N GLN A 245 3.75 -22.19 -3.57
CA GLN A 245 2.86 -23.31 -3.23
C GLN A 245 3.56 -24.52 -2.57
N THR A 246 4.78 -24.34 -2.05
CA THR A 246 5.63 -25.37 -1.46
C THR A 246 5.95 -25.11 0.01
N LEU A 247 5.37 -24.07 0.59
CA LEU A 247 5.67 -23.60 1.94
C LEU A 247 4.42 -23.65 2.82
N THR A 248 4.60 -24.05 4.06
CA THR A 248 3.59 -23.84 5.12
C THR A 248 3.64 -22.39 5.61
N MET A 249 2.61 -21.94 6.35
CA MET A 249 2.60 -20.60 6.96
C MET A 249 3.78 -20.40 7.91
N LYS A 250 4.15 -21.45 8.67
CA LYS A 250 5.34 -21.43 9.54
C LYS A 250 6.65 -21.23 8.75
N ASP A 251 6.74 -21.82 7.58
CA ASP A 251 7.92 -21.66 6.71
C ASP A 251 8.00 -20.24 6.17
N ILE A 252 6.86 -19.68 5.73
CA ILE A 252 6.77 -18.30 5.28
C ILE A 252 7.20 -17.34 6.38
N GLU A 253 6.70 -17.53 7.61
CA GLU A 253 7.07 -16.72 8.76
C GLU A 253 8.58 -16.78 9.04
N LYS A 254 9.18 -17.99 9.08
CA LYS A 254 10.64 -18.17 9.30
C LYS A 254 11.48 -17.45 8.22
N ILE A 255 11.05 -17.53 6.95
CA ILE A 255 11.75 -16.85 5.85
C ILE A 255 11.63 -15.33 6.01
N ILE A 256 10.44 -14.80 6.32
CA ILE A 256 10.20 -13.37 6.51
C ILE A 256 11.00 -12.85 7.73
N GLN A 257 11.06 -13.60 8.83
CA GLN A 257 11.87 -13.27 10.01
C GLN A 257 13.38 -13.19 9.68
N SER A 258 13.85 -13.98 8.71
CA SER A 258 15.26 -13.95 8.30
C SER A 258 15.66 -12.78 7.42
N ILE A 259 14.69 -11.95 6.99
CA ILE A 259 14.96 -10.72 6.24
C ILE A 259 15.52 -9.67 7.20
N SER A 260 16.65 -9.04 6.83
CA SER A 260 17.25 -7.97 7.65
C SER A 260 16.30 -6.76 7.73
N GLU A 261 16.36 -5.99 8.82
CA GLU A 261 15.48 -4.83 9.01
C GLU A 261 15.58 -3.82 7.85
N ASN A 262 16.79 -3.61 7.32
CA ASN A 262 17.02 -2.71 6.19
C ASN A 262 16.38 -3.21 4.88
N ASP A 263 16.29 -4.54 4.70
CA ASP A 263 15.74 -5.15 3.50
C ASP A 263 14.19 -5.28 3.54
N LYS A 264 13.57 -5.11 4.72
CA LYS A 264 12.12 -5.23 4.89
C LYS A 264 11.31 -4.12 4.21
N VAL A 265 11.90 -2.92 4.08
CA VAL A 265 11.21 -1.70 3.61
C VAL A 265 10.92 -1.74 2.12
N ILE A 266 11.88 -2.19 1.33
CA ILE A 266 11.82 -2.23 -0.13
C ILE A 266 11.90 -3.67 -0.60
N PHE A 267 10.99 -4.08 -1.49
CA PHE A 267 10.99 -5.44 -2.01
C PHE A 267 12.18 -5.71 -2.92
N ASP A 268 13.05 -6.65 -2.53
CA ASP A 268 14.12 -7.19 -3.36
C ASP A 268 13.82 -8.64 -3.77
N LYS A 269 13.47 -8.81 -5.06
CA LYS A 269 13.17 -10.12 -5.64
C LYS A 269 14.37 -11.08 -5.64
N LYS A 270 15.59 -10.56 -5.77
CA LYS A 270 16.82 -11.40 -5.75
C LYS A 270 17.05 -11.93 -4.35
N ARG A 271 16.90 -11.05 -3.36
CA ARG A 271 17.08 -11.40 -1.95
C ARG A 271 16.10 -12.48 -1.50
N ILE A 272 14.80 -12.33 -1.77
CA ILE A 272 13.82 -13.33 -1.37
C ILE A 272 14.01 -14.67 -2.09
N LYS A 273 14.43 -14.65 -3.35
CA LYS A 273 14.77 -15.85 -4.08
C LYS A 273 15.94 -16.61 -3.41
N GLN A 274 16.97 -15.91 -2.96
CA GLN A 274 18.09 -16.49 -2.22
C GLN A 274 17.64 -17.10 -0.91
N LEU A 275 16.87 -16.36 -0.09
CA LEU A 275 16.37 -16.85 1.19
C LEU A 275 15.47 -18.07 1.04
N TYR A 276 14.60 -18.06 0.03
CA TYR A 276 13.78 -19.22 -0.29
C TYR A 276 14.64 -20.44 -0.67
N SER A 277 15.65 -20.27 -1.55
CA SER A 277 16.53 -21.36 -1.96
C SER A 277 17.36 -21.88 -0.78
N GLN A 278 17.87 -21.00 0.08
CA GLN A 278 18.59 -21.39 1.31
C GLN A 278 17.70 -22.15 2.29
N TYR A 279 16.41 -21.76 2.40
CA TYR A 279 15.46 -22.44 3.23
C TYR A 279 15.18 -23.86 2.71
N GLN A 280 15.00 -24.01 1.40
CA GLN A 280 14.78 -25.32 0.75
C GLN A 280 16.04 -26.22 0.79
N SER A 281 17.23 -25.63 0.73
CA SER A 281 18.48 -26.37 0.77
C SER A 281 18.97 -26.73 2.18
N LYS A 282 18.23 -26.35 3.25
CA LYS A 282 18.49 -26.84 4.59
C LYS A 282 18.36 -28.35 4.55
N LYS A 283 19.52 -29.02 4.58
CA LYS A 283 19.65 -30.46 4.55
C LYS A 283 18.86 -31.05 5.72
N ILE A 284 17.69 -31.57 5.42
CA ILE A 284 17.03 -32.49 6.34
C ILE A 284 17.94 -33.73 6.32
N ASP A 285 18.47 -34.09 7.46
CA ASP A 285 19.18 -35.38 7.56
C ASP A 285 18.12 -36.48 7.50
N ASP A 286 17.86 -36.94 6.29
CA ASP A 286 16.93 -38.03 5.99
C ASP A 286 17.67 -39.35 5.71
N SER A 287 18.98 -39.42 6.02
CA SER A 287 19.82 -40.58 5.74
C SER A 287 19.28 -41.88 6.31
N ALA A 288 18.68 -41.86 7.50
CA ALA A 288 18.03 -43.02 8.09
C ALA A 288 16.80 -43.47 7.27
N ALA A 289 15.92 -42.50 6.91
CA ALA A 289 14.71 -42.80 6.12
C ALA A 289 15.07 -43.29 4.71
N VAL A 290 16.08 -42.67 4.08
CA VAL A 290 16.60 -43.12 2.78
C VAL A 290 17.17 -44.50 2.88
N GLY A 291 17.86 -44.86 3.97
CA GLY A 291 18.37 -46.19 4.24
C GLY A 291 17.25 -47.25 4.32
N GLU A 292 16.19 -46.95 5.07
CA GLU A 292 15.01 -47.80 5.21
C GLU A 292 14.28 -47.99 3.87
N ILE A 293 14.02 -46.91 3.13
CA ILE A 293 13.40 -46.98 1.82
C ILE A 293 14.27 -47.77 0.85
N SER A 294 15.58 -47.57 0.87
CA SER A 294 16.51 -48.32 0.01
C SER A 294 16.47 -49.82 0.27
N GLN A 295 16.34 -50.22 1.53
CA GLN A 295 16.14 -51.67 1.90
C GLN A 295 14.80 -52.16 1.42
N MET A 296 13.72 -51.40 1.58
CA MET A 296 12.36 -51.81 1.18
C MET A 296 12.22 -52.02 -0.33
N ILE A 297 12.89 -51.21 -1.14
CA ILE A 297 12.78 -51.27 -2.62
C ILE A 297 13.84 -52.14 -3.28
N ARG A 298 14.82 -52.62 -2.52
CA ARG A 298 15.92 -53.42 -3.04
C ARG A 298 15.41 -54.68 -3.77
N GLY A 299 15.77 -54.80 -5.03
CA GLY A 299 15.35 -55.91 -5.89
C GLY A 299 13.88 -55.86 -6.33
N ARG A 300 13.15 -54.79 -6.07
CA ARG A 300 11.75 -54.63 -6.46
C ARG A 300 11.62 -53.63 -7.61
N LYS A 301 10.59 -53.80 -8.45
CA LYS A 301 10.14 -52.75 -9.37
C LYS A 301 9.29 -51.75 -8.58
N VAL A 302 9.62 -50.48 -8.64
CA VAL A 302 8.92 -49.43 -7.90
C VAL A 302 8.30 -48.46 -8.89
N LEU A 303 7.01 -48.17 -8.72
CA LEU A 303 6.30 -47.10 -9.41
C LEU A 303 6.21 -45.89 -8.49
N LEU A 304 6.84 -44.80 -8.88
CA LEU A 304 6.73 -43.51 -8.16
C LEU A 304 5.62 -42.66 -8.80
N LEU A 305 4.54 -42.42 -8.07
CA LEU A 305 3.47 -41.54 -8.49
C LEU A 305 3.65 -40.20 -7.79
N ALA A 306 3.95 -39.14 -8.56
CA ALA A 306 3.97 -37.78 -8.06
C ALA A 306 2.58 -37.13 -8.27
N PRO A 307 2.05 -36.36 -7.29
CA PRO A 307 0.78 -35.67 -7.48
C PRO A 307 0.95 -34.60 -8.56
N GLY A 308 0.21 -34.74 -9.66
CA GLY A 308 0.11 -33.80 -10.75
C GLY A 308 -1.35 -33.50 -11.03
N MET A 309 -1.63 -32.39 -11.74
CA MET A 309 -3.01 -31.99 -12.07
C MET A 309 -3.79 -33.04 -12.86
N SER A 310 -3.11 -34.01 -13.46
CA SER A 310 -3.74 -35.15 -14.17
C SER A 310 -4.17 -36.31 -13.25
N LEU A 311 -3.88 -36.25 -11.96
CA LEU A 311 -4.24 -37.26 -10.94
C LEU A 311 -5.36 -36.75 -10.01
N LEU A 312 -5.82 -35.53 -10.21
CA LEU A 312 -7.02 -34.96 -9.59
C LEU A 312 -8.13 -34.88 -10.63
#